data_0d68018ecc7e0f31cbe23d921d7f2c93
#
_entry.id   0d68018ecc7e0f31cbe23d921d7f2c93
#
_cell.length_a   1.000
_cell.length_b   1.000
_cell.length_c   1.000
_cell.angle_alpha   90.00
_cell.angle_beta   90.00
_cell.angle_gamma   90.00
#
_symmetry.space_group_name_H-M   'P 1'
#
loop_
_entity.id
_entity.type
_entity.pdbx_description
1 polymer ?
#
loop_
_entity_poly.entity_id
_entity_poly.type
_entity_poly.pdbx_seq_one_letter_code
_entity_poly.pdbx_strand_id
1 'polypeptide(L)'
;MKRKLEELNLLDDFLFGTLISHPIYGERFARILIKTILNRDIKILKIIPQMNYYGQDTNRHGARLDVYIEEEDGVVQGNVRLGNIYDIEPEQNSNKASRNSLPRRVRFYRSMIDARNLQSGNDYAQLKNVIIIILLPYDPFGYDRMVYTVRNKCLEEPEMEYDDGALNLFIYTKGKTGATSQELKELLQYLENTTWNNAVNEPLREVQSMVDKVKYDREVSISYMKSYERDWMMRNEGMAAGRADAITKLAKTIQEFLSDLGTIPEDIVTKINSETDLDILTIWLKLAAKSISIEEFAQKMN
;
A
#
# COMPACT_ATOMS: atom_id res chain seq x y z
N MET A 1 7.07 -18.64 6.60
CA MET A 1 6.48 -19.07 7.89
C MET A 1 5.46 -18.01 8.31
N LYS A 2 4.29 -18.41 8.81
CA LYS A 2 3.22 -17.46 9.25
C LYS A 2 3.70 -16.76 10.52
N ARG A 3 3.71 -15.40 10.54
CA ARG A 3 3.88 -14.66 11.81
C ARG A 3 2.63 -14.83 12.67
N LYS A 4 2.82 -14.98 13.96
CA LYS A 4 1.71 -15.03 14.92
C LYS A 4 1.19 -13.60 15.15
N LEU A 5 -0.06 -13.46 15.60
CA LEU A 5 -0.66 -12.16 15.89
C LEU A 5 0.17 -11.38 16.94
N GLU A 6 0.73 -12.08 17.92
CA GLU A 6 1.58 -11.52 18.98
C GLU A 6 2.89 -10.92 18.42
N GLU A 7 3.37 -11.42 17.27
CA GLU A 7 4.62 -10.98 16.63
C GLU A 7 4.44 -9.78 15.69
N LEU A 8 3.19 -9.34 15.46
CA LEU A 8 2.92 -8.19 14.59
C LEU A 8 3.32 -6.88 15.27
N ASN A 9 3.82 -5.95 14.44
CA ASN A 9 4.08 -4.57 14.83
C ASN A 9 3.00 -3.64 14.27
N LEU A 10 2.94 -2.41 14.74
CA LEU A 10 1.97 -1.42 14.27
C LEU A 10 2.19 -0.95 12.80
N LEU A 11 3.29 -1.34 12.17
CA LEU A 11 3.44 -1.19 10.71
C LEU A 11 2.74 -2.31 9.93
N ASP A 12 2.28 -3.38 10.58
CA ASP A 12 1.50 -4.42 9.94
C ASP A 12 0.06 -3.95 9.74
N ASP A 13 -0.41 -3.96 8.49
CA ASP A 13 -1.74 -3.46 8.08
C ASP A 13 -2.88 -4.04 8.91
N PHE A 14 -2.79 -5.34 9.24
CA PHE A 14 -3.82 -6.00 10.04
C PHE A 14 -3.89 -5.43 11.46
N LEU A 15 -2.75 -5.31 12.15
CA LEU A 15 -2.73 -4.82 13.53
C LEU A 15 -3.09 -3.34 13.59
N PHE A 16 -2.52 -2.53 12.68
CA PHE A 16 -2.82 -1.12 12.56
C PHE A 16 -4.31 -0.88 12.30
N GLY A 17 -4.84 -1.51 11.25
CA GLY A 17 -6.25 -1.40 10.87
C GLY A 17 -7.19 -1.88 11.97
N THR A 18 -6.84 -2.96 12.68
CA THR A 18 -7.64 -3.47 13.80
C THR A 18 -7.65 -2.49 14.98
N LEU A 19 -6.49 -1.94 15.36
CA LEU A 19 -6.40 -1.01 16.49
C LEU A 19 -7.13 0.30 16.19
N ILE A 20 -6.92 0.89 15.02
CA ILE A 20 -7.52 2.17 14.63
C ILE A 20 -9.04 2.06 14.45
N SER A 21 -9.52 0.87 14.05
CA SER A 21 -10.95 0.57 13.88
C SER A 21 -11.64 0.15 15.15
N HIS A 22 -10.88 -0.03 16.24
CA HIS A 22 -11.43 -0.57 17.47
C HIS A 22 -12.39 0.44 18.13
N PRO A 23 -13.64 0.05 18.47
CA PRO A 23 -14.67 0.98 18.94
C PRO A 23 -14.31 1.71 20.23
N ILE A 24 -13.42 1.13 21.06
CA ILE A 24 -12.99 1.73 22.33
C ILE A 24 -11.66 2.47 22.20
N TYR A 25 -10.71 1.94 21.39
CA TYR A 25 -9.33 2.42 21.39
C TYR A 25 -8.99 3.28 20.17
N GLY A 26 -9.72 3.13 19.07
CA GLY A 26 -9.35 3.70 17.77
C GLY A 26 -9.24 5.21 17.79
N GLU A 27 -10.21 5.91 18.38
CA GLU A 27 -10.16 7.37 18.47
C GLU A 27 -8.95 7.86 19.28
N ARG A 28 -8.69 7.23 20.42
CA ARG A 28 -7.56 7.61 21.26
C ARG A 28 -6.22 7.33 20.59
N PHE A 29 -6.09 6.20 19.91
CA PHE A 29 -4.91 5.86 19.12
C PHE A 29 -4.68 6.87 17.99
N ALA A 30 -5.71 7.20 17.20
CA ALA A 30 -5.64 8.20 16.15
C ALA A 30 -5.18 9.58 16.67
N ARG A 31 -5.70 10.02 17.82
CA ARG A 31 -5.29 11.27 18.45
C ARG A 31 -3.81 11.28 18.82
N ILE A 32 -3.32 10.19 19.41
CA ILE A 32 -1.90 10.06 19.78
C ILE A 32 -1.03 10.12 18.53
N LEU A 33 -1.39 9.39 17.47
CA LEU A 33 -0.65 9.41 16.20
C LEU A 33 -0.59 10.82 15.60
N ILE A 34 -1.74 11.43 15.39
CA ILE A 34 -1.82 12.73 14.72
C ILE A 34 -1.12 13.81 15.56
N LYS A 35 -1.31 13.81 16.88
CA LYS A 35 -0.61 14.73 17.78
C LYS A 35 0.90 14.58 17.67
N THR A 36 1.41 13.35 17.69
CA THR A 36 2.86 13.09 17.63
C THR A 36 3.45 13.44 16.26
N ILE A 37 2.73 13.11 15.18
CA ILE A 37 3.22 13.34 13.80
C ILE A 37 3.15 14.81 13.42
N LEU A 38 2.04 15.49 13.73
CA LEU A 38 1.78 16.85 13.27
C LEU A 38 2.03 17.92 14.35
N ASN A 39 2.38 17.50 15.57
CA ASN A 39 2.48 18.36 16.76
C ASN A 39 1.21 19.23 16.95
N ARG A 40 0.04 18.61 16.79
CA ARG A 40 -1.25 19.30 16.80
C ARG A 40 -2.28 18.50 17.60
N ASP A 41 -2.95 19.19 18.54
CA ASP A 41 -4.09 18.61 19.23
C ASP A 41 -5.36 18.76 18.38
N ILE A 42 -6.10 17.65 18.24
CA ILE A 42 -7.38 17.60 17.53
C ILE A 42 -8.49 17.35 18.54
N LYS A 43 -9.55 18.18 18.49
CA LYS A 43 -10.62 18.11 19.48
C LYS A 43 -11.68 17.07 19.15
N ILE A 44 -12.14 17.03 17.92
CA ILE A 44 -13.22 16.14 17.48
C ILE A 44 -12.75 15.36 16.28
N LEU A 45 -12.78 14.01 16.39
CA LEU A 45 -12.41 13.10 15.31
C LEU A 45 -13.56 12.15 15.00
N LYS A 46 -13.84 11.99 13.73
CA LYS A 46 -14.65 10.90 13.21
C LYS A 46 -13.74 9.94 12.44
N ILE A 47 -13.64 8.72 12.90
CA ILE A 47 -12.84 7.69 12.24
C ILE A 47 -13.76 6.81 11.41
N ILE A 48 -13.40 6.63 10.14
CA ILE A 48 -14.05 5.71 9.23
C ILE A 48 -12.98 4.69 8.80
N PRO A 49 -12.92 3.52 9.45
CA PRO A 49 -11.93 2.50 9.12
C PRO A 49 -12.27 1.87 7.77
N GLN A 50 -11.24 1.58 6.98
CA GLN A 50 -11.34 0.88 5.71
C GLN A 50 -12.36 1.52 4.75
N MET A 51 -12.24 2.82 4.54
CA MET A 51 -13.11 3.52 3.62
C MET A 51 -12.86 3.06 2.18
N ASN A 52 -13.88 2.46 1.58
CA ASN A 52 -13.81 1.98 0.21
C ASN A 52 -14.36 3.04 -0.75
N TYR A 53 -13.52 3.47 -1.68
CA TYR A 53 -13.92 4.27 -2.82
C TYR A 53 -14.01 3.36 -4.04
N TYR A 54 -15.22 3.04 -4.46
CA TYR A 54 -15.44 2.21 -5.65
C TYR A 54 -15.18 3.04 -6.91
N GLY A 55 -14.54 2.43 -7.92
CA GLY A 55 -14.47 3.00 -9.25
C GLY A 55 -15.86 3.24 -9.84
N GLN A 56 -15.99 4.13 -10.82
CA GLN A 56 -17.27 4.42 -11.49
C GLN A 56 -17.84 3.20 -12.22
N ASP A 57 -16.99 2.25 -12.58
CA ASP A 57 -17.32 0.96 -13.17
C ASP A 57 -16.28 -0.11 -12.76
N THR A 58 -16.55 -1.38 -13.10
CA THR A 58 -15.68 -2.53 -12.76
C THR A 58 -14.30 -2.49 -13.41
N ASN A 59 -14.09 -1.65 -14.41
CA ASN A 59 -12.82 -1.51 -15.14
C ASN A 59 -11.94 -0.37 -14.60
N ARG A 60 -12.43 0.39 -13.60
CA ARG A 60 -11.69 1.49 -12.98
C ARG A 60 -11.23 1.16 -11.59
N HIS A 61 -10.00 1.54 -11.29
CA HIS A 61 -9.46 1.38 -9.94
C HIS A 61 -10.32 2.15 -8.93
N GLY A 62 -10.72 1.45 -7.86
CA GLY A 62 -11.16 2.08 -6.62
C GLY A 62 -9.95 2.40 -5.74
N ALA A 63 -10.19 3.09 -4.64
CA ALA A 63 -9.24 3.24 -3.55
C ALA A 63 -9.83 2.61 -2.28
N ARG A 64 -9.02 1.90 -1.53
CA ARG A 64 -9.33 1.50 -0.16
C ARG A 64 -8.34 2.23 0.72
N LEU A 65 -8.85 3.15 1.52
CA LEU A 65 -8.07 3.87 2.50
C LEU A 65 -8.06 3.05 3.79
N ASP A 66 -6.90 2.85 4.37
CA ASP A 66 -6.78 2.06 5.60
C ASP A 66 -7.41 2.81 6.77
N VAL A 67 -7.17 4.12 6.86
CA VAL A 67 -7.75 4.97 7.89
C VAL A 67 -8.11 6.34 7.34
N TYR A 68 -9.39 6.61 7.26
CA TYR A 68 -9.93 7.92 6.94
C TYR A 68 -10.44 8.60 8.21
N ILE A 69 -9.91 9.78 8.54
CA ILE A 69 -10.24 10.54 9.73
C ILE A 69 -10.73 11.93 9.35
N GLU A 70 -11.90 12.31 9.79
CA GLU A 70 -12.41 13.67 9.67
C GLU A 70 -12.24 14.44 10.98
N GLU A 71 -11.69 15.65 10.88
CA GLU A 71 -11.67 16.62 11.95
C GLU A 71 -12.85 17.58 11.79
N GLU A 72 -13.72 17.68 12.80
CA GLU A 72 -14.89 18.55 12.75
C GLU A 72 -14.56 20.01 13.15
N ASP A 73 -13.52 20.24 13.96
CA ASP A 73 -13.05 21.57 14.36
C ASP A 73 -11.92 22.04 13.44
N GLY A 74 -12.24 22.41 12.21
CA GLY A 74 -11.27 22.89 11.23
C GLY A 74 -10.64 24.25 11.55
N VAL A 75 -9.53 24.55 10.87
CA VAL A 75 -8.91 25.88 10.88
C VAL A 75 -9.88 26.90 10.26
N VAL A 76 -10.02 28.06 10.90
CA VAL A 76 -10.79 29.17 10.35
C VAL A 76 -9.93 29.88 9.31
N GLN A 77 -10.29 29.74 8.03
CA GLN A 77 -9.70 30.53 6.95
C GLN A 77 -10.78 31.53 6.46
N GLY A 78 -10.61 32.78 6.80
CA GLY A 78 -11.66 33.81 6.59
C GLY A 78 -12.92 33.50 7.43
N ASN A 79 -14.08 33.45 6.77
CA ASN A 79 -15.38 33.18 7.40
C ASN A 79 -15.78 31.67 7.32
N VAL A 80 -14.93 30.80 6.76
CA VAL A 80 -15.22 29.37 6.56
C VAL A 80 -14.35 28.54 7.47
N ARG A 81 -14.97 27.64 8.25
CA ARG A 81 -14.25 26.59 8.96
C ARG A 81 -13.99 25.43 7.99
N LEU A 82 -12.76 25.30 7.56
CA LEU A 82 -12.32 24.15 6.77
C LEU A 82 -11.89 23.03 7.73
N GLY A 83 -12.60 21.91 7.69
CA GLY A 83 -12.15 20.70 8.37
C GLY A 83 -10.91 20.10 7.70
N ASN A 84 -10.20 19.24 8.40
CA ASN A 84 -9.13 18.43 7.81
C ASN A 84 -9.58 17.00 7.65
N ILE A 85 -9.06 16.35 6.62
CA ILE A 85 -9.16 14.92 6.39
C ILE A 85 -7.76 14.36 6.48
N TYR A 86 -7.60 13.32 7.28
CA TYR A 86 -6.35 12.58 7.40
C TYR A 86 -6.56 11.19 6.84
N ASP A 87 -5.63 10.78 5.97
CA ASP A 87 -5.50 9.43 5.48
C ASP A 87 -4.15 8.89 5.96
N ILE A 88 -4.17 7.86 6.78
CA ILE A 88 -2.95 7.31 7.41
C ILE A 88 -2.78 5.87 6.98
N GLU A 89 -1.69 5.60 6.25
CA GLU A 89 -1.43 4.29 5.67
C GLU A 89 -0.05 3.76 6.05
N PRO A 90 0.04 2.62 6.75
CA PRO A 90 1.26 1.84 6.80
C PRO A 90 1.49 1.17 5.43
N GLU A 91 2.71 1.23 4.89
CA GLU A 91 3.04 0.66 3.59
C GLU A 91 4.33 -0.13 3.67
N GLN A 92 4.22 -1.45 3.71
CA GLN A 92 5.37 -2.34 3.83
C GLN A 92 5.94 -2.79 2.49
N ASN A 93 5.22 -2.59 1.38
CA ASN A 93 5.66 -3.08 0.08
C ASN A 93 6.79 -2.24 -0.49
N SER A 94 8.02 -2.73 -0.31
CA SER A 94 9.25 -2.05 -0.70
C SER A 94 9.74 -2.39 -2.10
N ASN A 95 8.98 -3.15 -2.92
CA ASN A 95 9.43 -3.47 -4.27
C ASN A 95 9.54 -2.20 -5.14
N LYS A 96 10.40 -2.25 -6.16
CA LYS A 96 10.71 -1.09 -7.02
C LYS A 96 9.48 -0.49 -7.71
N ALA A 97 8.55 -1.33 -8.15
CA ALA A 97 7.32 -0.89 -8.80
C ALA A 97 6.41 -0.12 -7.84
N SER A 98 6.23 -0.62 -6.61
CA SER A 98 5.45 0.02 -5.56
C SER A 98 6.05 1.37 -5.15
N ARG A 99 7.37 1.43 -4.93
CA ARG A 99 8.08 2.69 -4.62
C ARG A 99 7.90 3.74 -5.72
N ASN A 100 8.10 3.37 -6.97
CA ASN A 100 7.99 4.29 -8.10
C ASN A 100 6.56 4.80 -8.32
N SER A 101 5.56 4.02 -7.96
CA SER A 101 4.14 4.39 -8.10
C SER A 101 3.59 5.15 -6.89
N LEU A 102 4.28 5.15 -5.75
CA LEU A 102 3.81 5.72 -4.50
C LEU A 102 3.31 7.19 -4.61
N PRO A 103 4.04 8.15 -5.23
CA PRO A 103 3.54 9.51 -5.39
C PRO A 103 2.27 9.60 -6.26
N ARG A 104 2.15 8.72 -7.26
CA ARG A 104 0.96 8.67 -8.13
C ARG A 104 -0.24 8.06 -7.40
N ARG A 105 -0.01 7.05 -6.56
CA ARG A 105 -1.04 6.45 -5.70
C ARG A 105 -1.59 7.45 -4.71
N VAL A 106 -0.72 8.20 -4.03
CA VAL A 106 -1.11 9.27 -3.10
C VAL A 106 -1.93 10.35 -3.82
N ARG A 107 -1.52 10.77 -5.04
CA ARG A 107 -2.32 11.69 -5.85
C ARG A 107 -3.70 11.12 -6.19
N PHE A 108 -3.78 9.84 -6.53
CA PHE A 108 -5.04 9.18 -6.84
C PHE A 108 -5.96 9.11 -5.62
N TYR A 109 -5.44 8.76 -4.45
CA TYR A 109 -6.21 8.73 -3.21
C TYR A 109 -6.79 10.10 -2.88
N ARG A 110 -5.99 11.15 -2.98
CA ARG A 110 -6.46 12.52 -2.78
C ARG A 110 -7.60 12.86 -3.73
N SER A 111 -7.48 12.60 -5.01
CA SER A 111 -8.53 12.90 -5.99
C SER A 111 -9.85 12.17 -5.69
N MET A 112 -9.78 10.96 -5.14
CA MET A 112 -10.96 10.21 -4.72
C MET A 112 -11.59 10.78 -3.45
N ILE A 113 -10.78 11.26 -2.52
CA ILE A 113 -11.22 11.95 -1.30
C ILE A 113 -11.93 13.24 -1.69
N ASP A 114 -11.29 14.09 -2.49
CA ASP A 114 -11.81 15.39 -2.91
C ASP A 114 -13.14 15.25 -3.67
N ALA A 115 -13.19 14.33 -4.64
CA ALA A 115 -14.39 14.09 -5.45
C ALA A 115 -15.63 13.66 -4.62
N ARG A 116 -15.43 13.08 -3.44
CA ARG A 116 -16.52 12.68 -2.54
C ARG A 116 -16.89 13.73 -1.52
N ASN A 117 -15.97 14.61 -1.18
CA ASN A 117 -16.20 15.58 -0.12
C ASN A 117 -16.81 16.89 -0.62
N LEU A 118 -16.78 17.15 -1.91
CA LEU A 118 -17.46 18.31 -2.50
C LEU A 118 -18.78 17.86 -3.16
N GLN A 119 -19.89 18.28 -2.57
CA GLN A 119 -21.21 18.03 -3.14
C GLN A 119 -21.49 18.95 -4.33
N SER A 120 -22.32 18.49 -5.27
CA SER A 120 -22.76 19.29 -6.40
C SER A 120 -23.46 20.57 -5.94
N GLY A 121 -23.04 21.71 -6.50
CA GLY A 121 -23.56 23.03 -6.13
C GLY A 121 -22.81 23.73 -4.99
N ASN A 122 -21.87 23.05 -4.32
CA ASN A 122 -21.03 23.68 -3.33
C ASN A 122 -19.86 24.46 -3.96
N ASP A 123 -19.41 25.53 -3.28
CA ASP A 123 -18.22 26.27 -3.66
C ASP A 123 -16.94 25.44 -3.40
N TYR A 124 -15.94 25.56 -4.28
CA TYR A 124 -14.63 24.91 -4.09
C TYR A 124 -13.92 25.39 -2.81
N ALA A 125 -14.21 26.59 -2.32
CA ALA A 125 -13.74 27.06 -1.02
C ALA A 125 -14.18 26.19 0.18
N GLN A 126 -15.16 25.29 -0.02
CA GLN A 126 -15.63 24.34 0.99
C GLN A 126 -14.86 23.00 0.97
N LEU A 127 -13.93 22.80 0.03
CA LEU A 127 -13.06 21.64 0.07
C LEU A 127 -12.23 21.63 1.34
N LYS A 128 -12.27 20.51 2.04
CA LYS A 128 -11.45 20.28 3.24
C LYS A 128 -9.99 20.11 2.87
N ASN A 129 -9.10 20.47 3.78
CA ASN A 129 -7.69 20.11 3.60
C ASN A 129 -7.53 18.59 3.66
N VAL A 130 -6.70 18.03 2.79
CA VAL A 130 -6.42 16.58 2.76
C VAL A 130 -4.95 16.34 3.08
N ILE A 131 -4.72 15.64 4.17
CA ILE A 131 -3.38 15.31 4.68
C ILE A 131 -3.20 13.79 4.58
N ILE A 132 -2.33 13.36 3.66
CA ILE A 132 -2.03 11.94 3.48
C ILE A 132 -0.70 11.64 4.16
N ILE A 133 -0.71 10.67 5.07
CA ILE A 133 0.43 10.25 5.89
C ILE A 133 0.75 8.81 5.57
N ILE A 134 1.91 8.56 4.96
CA ILE A 134 2.36 7.21 4.63
C ILE A 134 3.50 6.84 5.58
N LEU A 135 3.32 5.75 6.32
CA LEU A 135 4.32 5.20 7.25
C LEU A 135 5.13 4.11 6.55
N LEU A 136 6.44 4.29 6.42
CA LEU A 136 7.29 3.49 5.55
C LEU A 136 8.47 2.86 6.32
N PRO A 137 8.69 1.54 6.27
CA PRO A 137 9.90 0.92 6.81
C PRO A 137 11.12 1.03 5.86
N TYR A 138 10.98 1.76 4.75
CA TYR A 138 12.02 1.98 3.75
C TYR A 138 12.04 3.45 3.29
N ASP A 139 13.21 3.90 2.82
CA ASP A 139 13.36 5.26 2.28
C ASP A 139 12.70 5.36 0.88
N PRO A 140 11.64 6.17 0.71
CA PRO A 140 10.96 6.29 -0.58
C PRO A 140 11.77 7.09 -1.61
N PHE A 141 12.67 8.00 -1.19
CA PHE A 141 13.32 8.98 -2.06
C PHE A 141 14.85 8.96 -2.02
N GLY A 142 15.47 8.19 -1.11
CA GLY A 142 16.92 8.00 -1.06
C GLY A 142 17.72 9.09 -0.35
N TYR A 143 17.09 9.95 0.48
CA TYR A 143 17.78 11.01 1.24
C TYR A 143 17.88 10.73 2.74
N ASP A 144 17.50 9.55 3.18
CA ASP A 144 17.56 9.08 4.59
C ASP A 144 16.85 10.02 5.59
N ARG A 145 15.80 10.73 5.14
CA ARG A 145 15.04 11.63 6.01
C ARG A 145 13.94 10.90 6.75
N MET A 146 13.77 11.22 8.04
CA MET A 146 12.65 10.69 8.82
C MET A 146 11.29 11.17 8.30
N VAL A 147 11.21 12.40 7.81
CA VAL A 147 9.98 12.99 7.27
C VAL A 147 10.28 13.70 5.96
N TYR A 148 9.48 13.40 4.95
CA TYR A 148 9.40 14.14 3.69
C TYR A 148 8.04 14.80 3.62
N THR A 149 8.03 16.13 3.64
CA THR A 149 6.83 16.94 3.48
C THR A 149 6.73 17.41 2.04
N VAL A 150 5.66 17.06 1.34
CA VAL A 150 5.46 17.38 -0.07
C VAL A 150 4.20 18.23 -0.22
N ARG A 151 4.37 19.41 -0.85
CA ARG A 151 3.31 20.37 -1.20
C ARG A 151 3.48 20.85 -2.63
N ASN A 152 2.41 21.34 -3.22
CA ASN A 152 2.47 22.09 -4.46
C ASN A 152 3.07 23.48 -4.24
N LYS A 153 3.77 24.01 -5.25
CA LYS A 153 4.30 25.37 -5.24
C LYS A 153 4.43 25.92 -6.67
N CYS A 154 4.47 27.24 -6.82
CA CYS A 154 4.84 27.90 -8.05
C CYS A 154 6.35 27.71 -8.28
N LEU A 155 6.75 27.28 -9.47
CA LEU A 155 8.16 27.10 -9.81
C LEU A 155 8.84 28.43 -10.17
N GLU A 156 8.11 29.33 -10.79
CA GLU A 156 8.56 30.66 -11.20
C GLU A 156 8.72 31.61 -10.02
N GLU A 157 7.83 31.48 -9.00
CA GLU A 157 7.84 32.27 -7.78
C GLU A 157 7.81 31.34 -6.56
N PRO A 158 8.95 30.73 -6.16
CA PRO A 158 8.99 29.70 -5.11
C PRO A 158 8.58 30.19 -3.71
N GLU A 159 8.65 31.49 -3.46
CA GLU A 159 8.27 32.14 -2.19
C GLU A 159 6.78 32.57 -2.16
N MET A 160 6.06 32.43 -3.29
CA MET A 160 4.63 32.69 -3.34
C MET A 160 3.89 31.67 -2.46
N GLU A 161 3.04 32.16 -1.57
CA GLU A 161 2.14 31.29 -0.83
C GLU A 161 1.13 30.66 -1.77
N TYR A 162 1.16 29.32 -1.86
CA TYR A 162 0.20 28.52 -2.59
C TYR A 162 -0.34 27.45 -1.64
N ASP A 163 -1.50 27.72 -1.06
CA ASP A 163 -2.18 26.80 -0.14
C ASP A 163 -3.46 26.25 -0.81
N ASP A 164 -3.35 25.05 -1.34
CA ASP A 164 -4.45 24.29 -1.92
C ASP A 164 -5.04 23.27 -0.94
N GLY A 165 -4.65 23.31 0.31
CA GLY A 165 -5.07 22.37 1.35
C GLY A 165 -4.47 20.94 1.18
N ALA A 166 -3.53 20.77 0.25
CA ALA A 166 -2.94 19.47 -0.08
C ALA A 166 -1.60 19.26 0.62
N LEU A 167 -1.52 18.27 1.52
CA LEU A 167 -0.30 17.91 2.22
C LEU A 167 -0.04 16.41 2.14
N ASN A 168 1.18 16.00 1.75
CA ASN A 168 1.62 14.62 1.81
C ASN A 168 2.82 14.50 2.75
N LEU A 169 2.75 13.58 3.70
CA LEU A 169 3.84 13.23 4.60
C LEU A 169 4.27 11.80 4.32
N PHE A 170 5.52 11.61 3.91
CA PHE A 170 6.13 10.29 3.83
C PHE A 170 7.08 10.16 5.01
N ILE A 171 6.76 9.24 5.91
CA ILE A 171 7.47 9.06 7.17
C ILE A 171 8.26 7.78 7.10
N TYR A 172 9.58 7.92 7.00
CA TYR A 172 10.51 6.79 7.00
C TYR A 172 10.94 6.46 8.42
N THR A 173 10.47 5.31 8.91
CA THR A 173 10.65 4.91 10.32
C THR A 173 12.10 4.67 10.73
N LYS A 174 12.99 4.36 9.77
CA LYS A 174 14.44 4.14 9.97
C LYS A 174 15.32 5.31 9.51
N GLY A 175 14.71 6.44 9.13
CA GLY A 175 15.43 7.63 8.69
C GLY A 175 16.34 8.17 9.78
N LYS A 176 17.49 8.74 9.38
CA LYS A 176 18.51 9.25 10.30
C LYS A 176 18.69 10.75 10.20
N THR A 177 18.16 11.38 9.17
CA THR A 177 18.36 12.80 8.91
C THR A 177 17.07 13.61 9.09
N GLY A 178 17.19 14.91 9.27
CA GLY A 178 16.09 15.84 9.47
C GLY A 178 15.87 16.18 10.93
N ALA A 179 15.41 17.43 11.16
CA ALA A 179 15.02 17.89 12.50
C ALA A 179 13.59 17.41 12.79
N THR A 180 13.43 16.56 13.79
CA THR A 180 12.13 16.06 14.26
C THR A 180 12.09 16.10 15.78
N SER A 181 10.87 16.10 16.36
CA SER A 181 10.72 16.02 17.81
C SER A 181 11.23 14.68 18.35
N GLN A 182 11.55 14.64 19.63
CA GLN A 182 11.96 13.42 20.30
C GLN A 182 10.79 12.41 20.34
N GLU A 183 9.58 12.90 20.56
CA GLU A 183 8.36 12.10 20.59
C GLU A 183 8.11 11.39 19.24
N LEU A 184 8.38 12.07 18.12
CA LEU A 184 8.27 11.44 16.81
C LEU A 184 9.30 10.33 16.60
N LYS A 185 10.56 10.56 17.01
CA LYS A 185 11.60 9.51 16.94
C LYS A 185 11.22 8.27 17.76
N GLU A 186 10.72 8.47 18.96
CA GLU A 186 10.22 7.41 19.83
C GLU A 186 9.05 6.67 19.21
N LEU A 187 8.09 7.39 18.61
CA LEU A 187 6.98 6.77 17.88
C LEU A 187 7.49 5.92 16.71
N LEU A 188 8.41 6.43 15.89
CA LEU A 188 8.96 5.69 14.74
C LEU A 188 9.66 4.40 15.17
N GLN A 189 10.46 4.45 16.23
CA GLN A 189 11.10 3.27 16.79
C GLN A 189 10.07 2.27 17.34
N TYR A 190 9.02 2.77 17.98
CA TYR A 190 7.93 1.95 18.52
C TYR A 190 7.11 1.28 17.40
N LEU A 191 6.84 1.96 16.29
CA LEU A 191 6.15 1.38 15.14
C LEU A 191 6.91 0.22 14.51
N GLU A 192 8.26 0.31 14.44
CA GLU A 192 9.13 -0.77 13.93
C GLU A 192 9.16 -1.99 14.85
N ASN A 193 9.09 -1.76 16.15
CA ASN A 193 9.14 -2.83 17.14
C ASN A 193 8.18 -2.50 18.30
N THR A 194 6.95 -2.93 18.15
CA THR A 194 5.84 -2.64 19.06
C THR A 194 5.91 -3.51 20.31
N THR A 195 6.70 -3.05 21.28
CA THR A 195 6.96 -3.72 22.56
C THR A 195 7.00 -2.73 23.72
N TRP A 196 6.81 -3.21 24.95
CA TRP A 196 6.93 -2.41 26.17
C TRP A 196 8.29 -1.72 26.30
N ASN A 197 9.37 -2.33 25.83
CA ASN A 197 10.71 -1.74 25.88
C ASN A 197 10.82 -0.47 25.03
N ASN A 198 10.06 -0.37 23.96
CA ASN A 198 10.03 0.79 23.08
C ASN A 198 8.89 1.76 23.41
N ALA A 199 8.01 1.41 24.33
CA ALA A 199 6.97 2.30 24.85
C ALA A 199 7.55 3.21 25.95
N VAL A 200 8.47 4.11 25.56
CA VAL A 200 9.34 4.86 26.49
C VAL A 200 8.67 6.07 27.13
N ASN A 201 7.57 6.57 26.56
CA ASN A 201 6.79 7.69 27.09
C ASN A 201 5.34 7.28 27.39
N GLU A 202 4.60 8.13 28.12
CA GLU A 202 3.24 7.81 28.55
C GLU A 202 2.26 7.56 27.40
N PRO A 203 2.20 8.38 26.32
CA PRO A 203 1.35 8.08 25.16
C PRO A 203 1.65 6.72 24.53
N LEU A 204 2.92 6.32 24.40
CA LEU A 204 3.29 5.03 23.81
C LEU A 204 2.96 3.85 24.74
N ARG A 205 3.05 4.04 26.07
CA ARG A 205 2.61 3.03 27.05
C ARG A 205 1.11 2.82 26.97
N GLU A 206 0.36 3.89 26.80
CA GLU A 206 -1.08 3.83 26.57
C GLU A 206 -1.39 3.03 25.31
N VAL A 207 -0.71 3.33 24.19
CA VAL A 207 -0.86 2.57 22.93
C VAL A 207 -0.48 1.11 23.13
N GLN A 208 0.64 0.80 23.81
CA GLN A 208 1.03 -0.60 24.07
C GLN A 208 -0.03 -1.36 24.86
N SER A 209 -0.64 -0.72 25.85
CA SER A 209 -1.75 -1.34 26.60
C SER A 209 -2.95 -1.66 25.70
N MET A 210 -3.28 -0.79 24.75
CA MET A 210 -4.32 -1.04 23.75
C MET A 210 -3.93 -2.19 22.80
N VAL A 211 -2.68 -2.18 22.31
CA VAL A 211 -2.13 -3.25 21.45
C VAL A 211 -2.22 -4.61 22.12
N ASP A 212 -1.84 -4.70 23.40
CA ASP A 212 -1.90 -5.96 24.14
C ASP A 212 -3.35 -6.47 24.24
N LYS A 213 -4.30 -5.61 24.57
CA LYS A 213 -5.72 -5.98 24.63
C LYS A 213 -6.24 -6.47 23.28
N VAL A 214 -5.85 -5.82 22.17
CA VAL A 214 -6.23 -6.23 20.82
C VAL A 214 -5.57 -7.56 20.44
N LYS A 215 -4.30 -7.78 20.76
CA LYS A 215 -3.59 -9.03 20.45
C LYS A 215 -4.11 -10.24 21.23
N TYR A 216 -4.61 -10.03 22.44
CA TYR A 216 -5.19 -11.09 23.28
C TYR A 216 -6.71 -11.26 23.08
N ASP A 217 -7.33 -10.46 22.23
CA ASP A 217 -8.75 -10.61 21.90
C ASP A 217 -8.97 -11.83 20.98
N ARG A 218 -9.92 -12.69 21.40
CA ARG A 218 -10.25 -13.93 20.68
C ARG A 218 -10.84 -13.64 19.28
N GLU A 219 -11.69 -12.64 19.17
CA GLU A 219 -12.35 -12.30 17.89
C GLU A 219 -11.32 -11.74 16.91
N VAL A 220 -10.38 -10.93 17.41
CA VAL A 220 -9.25 -10.43 16.62
C VAL A 220 -8.37 -11.58 16.14
N SER A 221 -8.06 -12.56 17.01
CA SER A 221 -7.29 -13.73 16.63
C SER A 221 -7.97 -14.55 15.54
N ILE A 222 -9.28 -14.76 15.63
CA ILE A 222 -10.07 -15.46 14.60
C ILE A 222 -10.06 -14.65 13.27
N SER A 223 -10.25 -13.33 13.38
CA SER A 223 -10.22 -12.43 12.21
C SER A 223 -8.85 -12.46 11.50
N TYR A 224 -7.76 -12.46 12.27
CA TYR A 224 -6.40 -12.58 11.73
C TYR A 224 -6.18 -13.90 10.99
N MET A 225 -6.66 -15.01 11.54
CA MET A 225 -6.57 -16.32 10.87
C MET A 225 -7.31 -16.31 9.55
N LYS A 226 -8.55 -15.80 9.52
CA LYS A 226 -9.37 -15.71 8.29
C LYS A 226 -8.74 -14.80 7.24
N SER A 227 -8.20 -13.66 7.66
CA SER A 227 -7.49 -12.73 6.75
C SER A 227 -6.27 -13.42 6.12
N TYR A 228 -5.48 -14.11 6.94
CA TYR A 228 -4.33 -14.84 6.46
C TYR A 228 -4.69 -15.97 5.47
N GLU A 229 -5.73 -16.75 5.76
CA GLU A 229 -6.20 -17.81 4.86
C GLU A 229 -6.63 -17.25 3.51
N ARG A 230 -7.37 -16.15 3.51
CA ARG A 230 -7.78 -15.46 2.29
C ARG A 230 -6.58 -14.95 1.49
N ASP A 231 -5.62 -14.30 2.14
CA ASP A 231 -4.42 -13.78 1.49
C ASP A 231 -3.56 -14.91 0.92
N TRP A 232 -3.48 -16.04 1.62
CA TRP A 232 -2.80 -17.24 1.15
C TRP A 232 -3.48 -17.83 -0.08
N MET A 233 -4.82 -17.95 -0.08
CA MET A 233 -5.60 -18.40 -1.25
C MET A 233 -5.37 -17.48 -2.46
N MET A 234 -5.54 -16.18 -2.29
CA MET A 234 -5.33 -15.20 -3.37
C MET A 234 -3.91 -15.24 -3.94
N ARG A 235 -2.91 -15.41 -3.08
CA ARG A 235 -1.50 -15.55 -3.51
C ARG A 235 -1.29 -16.82 -4.32
N ASN A 236 -1.83 -17.95 -3.86
CA ASN A 236 -1.72 -19.22 -4.59
C ASN A 236 -2.44 -19.18 -5.93
N GLU A 237 -3.63 -18.60 -5.98
CA GLU A 237 -4.37 -18.39 -7.23
C GLU A 237 -3.58 -17.48 -8.19
N GLY A 238 -3.03 -16.38 -7.69
CA GLY A 238 -2.18 -15.49 -8.49
C GLY A 238 -0.91 -16.17 -9.02
N MET A 239 -0.27 -16.99 -8.20
CA MET A 239 0.90 -17.79 -8.63
C MET A 239 0.51 -18.85 -9.68
N ALA A 240 -0.62 -19.51 -9.50
CA ALA A 240 -1.13 -20.50 -10.47
C ALA A 240 -1.49 -19.84 -11.80
N ALA A 241 -2.19 -18.71 -11.76
CA ALA A 241 -2.53 -17.93 -12.95
C ALA A 241 -1.28 -17.41 -13.68
N GLY A 242 -0.31 -16.87 -12.93
CA GLY A 242 0.97 -16.43 -13.49
C GLY A 242 1.78 -17.55 -14.14
N ARG A 243 1.77 -18.76 -13.52
CA ARG A 243 2.40 -19.94 -14.10
C ARG A 243 1.71 -20.37 -15.40
N ALA A 244 0.37 -20.41 -15.42
CA ALA A 244 -0.40 -20.75 -16.62
C ALA A 244 -0.17 -19.77 -17.78
N ASP A 245 -0.13 -18.45 -17.48
CA ASP A 245 0.19 -17.42 -18.46
C ASP A 245 1.62 -17.58 -19.02
N ALA A 246 2.60 -17.86 -18.18
CA ALA A 246 3.98 -18.12 -18.61
C ALA A 246 4.08 -19.34 -19.53
N ILE A 247 3.40 -20.45 -19.18
CA ILE A 247 3.32 -21.66 -20.02
C ILE A 247 2.74 -21.34 -21.38
N THR A 248 1.60 -20.65 -21.42
CA THR A 248 0.92 -20.25 -22.67
C THR A 248 1.81 -19.38 -23.55
N LYS A 249 2.49 -18.40 -22.95
CA LYS A 249 3.41 -17.50 -23.68
C LYS A 249 4.60 -18.25 -24.25
N LEU A 250 5.23 -19.14 -23.47
CA LEU A 250 6.36 -19.94 -23.93
C LEU A 250 5.93 -20.85 -25.07
N ALA A 251 4.82 -21.59 -24.93
CA ALA A 251 4.30 -22.48 -25.96
C ALA A 251 4.02 -21.72 -27.26
N LYS A 252 3.40 -20.53 -27.17
CA LYS A 252 3.15 -19.67 -28.32
C LYS A 252 4.44 -19.20 -28.98
N THR A 253 5.41 -18.73 -28.20
CA THR A 253 6.70 -18.27 -28.74
C THR A 253 7.49 -19.38 -29.42
N ILE A 254 7.47 -20.61 -28.88
CA ILE A 254 8.07 -21.80 -29.53
C ILE A 254 7.42 -22.02 -30.88
N GLN A 255 6.08 -21.99 -30.96
CA GLN A 255 5.37 -22.18 -32.22
C GLN A 255 5.66 -21.05 -33.23
N GLU A 256 5.80 -19.79 -32.77
CA GLU A 256 6.19 -18.66 -33.61
C GLU A 256 7.57 -18.92 -34.25
N PHE A 257 8.60 -19.32 -33.50
CA PHE A 257 9.91 -19.67 -34.05
C PHE A 257 9.85 -20.83 -35.06
N LEU A 258 9.05 -21.87 -34.75
CA LEU A 258 8.92 -23.02 -35.64
C LEU A 258 8.13 -22.67 -36.92
N SER A 259 7.18 -21.77 -36.85
CA SER A 259 6.40 -21.32 -38.01
C SER A 259 7.24 -20.58 -39.04
N ASP A 260 8.35 -19.94 -38.64
CA ASP A 260 9.33 -19.31 -39.53
C ASP A 260 10.12 -20.37 -40.35
N LEU A 261 10.16 -21.64 -39.87
CA LEU A 261 10.82 -22.76 -40.54
C LEU A 261 9.90 -23.55 -41.48
N GLY A 262 8.56 -23.39 -41.33
CA GLY A 262 7.56 -24.06 -42.15
C GLY A 262 6.27 -24.41 -41.39
N THR A 263 5.46 -25.30 -42.00
CA THR A 263 4.22 -25.77 -41.36
C THR A 263 4.49 -26.77 -40.25
N ILE A 264 4.08 -26.43 -39.05
CA ILE A 264 4.32 -27.29 -37.86
C ILE A 264 3.33 -28.48 -37.85
N PRO A 265 3.79 -29.75 -37.79
CA PRO A 265 2.94 -30.90 -37.63
C PRO A 265 2.07 -30.84 -36.37
N GLU A 266 0.84 -31.37 -36.46
CA GLU A 266 -0.18 -31.26 -35.39
C GLU A 266 0.23 -31.97 -34.10
N ASP A 267 0.95 -33.05 -34.20
CA ASP A 267 1.51 -33.79 -33.06
C ASP A 267 2.53 -32.97 -32.28
N ILE A 268 3.37 -32.18 -32.95
CA ILE A 268 4.34 -31.27 -32.32
C ILE A 268 3.60 -30.13 -31.63
N VAL A 269 2.60 -29.52 -32.28
CA VAL A 269 1.76 -28.48 -31.68
C VAL A 269 1.07 -28.99 -30.43
N THR A 270 0.50 -30.20 -30.50
CA THR A 270 -0.18 -30.83 -29.36
C THR A 270 0.76 -31.06 -28.20
N LYS A 271 1.98 -31.60 -28.50
CA LYS A 271 2.99 -31.86 -27.47
C LYS A 271 3.46 -30.56 -26.78
N ILE A 272 3.70 -29.49 -27.54
CA ILE A 272 4.07 -28.18 -27.00
C ILE A 272 2.96 -27.62 -26.10
N ASN A 273 1.70 -27.69 -26.55
CA ASN A 273 0.57 -27.15 -25.81
C ASN A 273 0.20 -27.95 -24.55
N SER A 274 0.54 -29.24 -24.51
CA SER A 274 0.29 -30.12 -23.36
C SER A 274 1.38 -30.05 -22.29
N GLU A 275 2.53 -29.46 -22.61
CA GLU A 275 3.63 -29.35 -21.63
C GLU A 275 3.33 -28.30 -20.57
N THR A 276 3.54 -28.66 -19.31
CA THR A 276 3.28 -27.78 -18.14
C THR A 276 4.53 -27.46 -17.35
N ASP A 277 5.67 -28.05 -17.72
CA ASP A 277 6.95 -27.78 -17.08
C ASP A 277 7.64 -26.59 -17.78
N LEU A 278 7.86 -25.51 -17.00
CA LEU A 278 8.48 -24.30 -17.50
C LEU A 278 9.95 -24.48 -17.89
N ASP A 279 10.66 -25.40 -17.23
CA ASP A 279 12.07 -25.68 -17.55
C ASP A 279 12.16 -26.43 -18.89
N ILE A 280 11.28 -27.40 -19.13
CA ILE A 280 11.16 -28.11 -20.41
C ILE A 280 10.79 -27.11 -21.53
N LEU A 281 9.76 -26.30 -21.33
CA LEU A 281 9.37 -25.28 -22.32
C LEU A 281 10.51 -24.28 -22.60
N THR A 282 11.29 -23.92 -21.58
CA THR A 282 12.45 -23.03 -21.73
C THR A 282 13.56 -23.71 -22.55
N ILE A 283 13.78 -25.00 -22.36
CA ILE A 283 14.72 -25.79 -23.17
C ILE A 283 14.23 -25.83 -24.63
N TRP A 284 12.94 -26.15 -24.84
CA TRP A 284 12.34 -26.19 -26.17
C TRP A 284 12.36 -24.84 -26.89
N LEU A 285 12.16 -23.75 -26.17
CA LEU A 285 12.30 -22.40 -26.74
C LEU A 285 13.71 -22.14 -27.26
N LYS A 286 14.74 -22.49 -26.47
CA LYS A 286 16.15 -22.35 -26.90
C LYS A 286 16.48 -23.26 -28.07
N LEU A 287 15.86 -24.44 -28.12
CA LEU A 287 16.01 -25.39 -29.20
C LEU A 287 15.35 -24.86 -30.49
N ALA A 288 14.09 -24.40 -30.42
CA ALA A 288 13.37 -23.83 -31.55
C ALA A 288 14.13 -22.63 -32.18
N ALA A 289 14.66 -21.73 -31.32
CA ALA A 289 15.46 -20.57 -31.78
C ALA A 289 16.79 -20.94 -32.49
N LYS A 290 17.28 -22.20 -32.34
CA LYS A 290 18.54 -22.67 -32.96
C LYS A 290 18.36 -23.70 -34.04
N SER A 291 17.18 -24.27 -34.19
CA SER A 291 16.89 -25.31 -35.18
C SER A 291 16.80 -24.68 -36.57
N ILE A 292 17.29 -25.41 -37.56
CA ILE A 292 17.21 -25.00 -38.97
C ILE A 292 16.06 -25.68 -39.71
N SER A 293 15.43 -26.66 -39.12
CA SER A 293 14.21 -27.31 -39.61
C SER A 293 13.33 -27.81 -38.45
N ILE A 294 12.06 -28.08 -38.77
CA ILE A 294 11.10 -28.65 -37.81
C ILE A 294 11.47 -30.08 -37.40
N GLU A 295 12.01 -30.88 -38.36
CA GLU A 295 12.46 -32.23 -38.11
C GLU A 295 13.62 -32.26 -37.11
N GLU A 296 14.56 -31.31 -37.20
CA GLU A 296 15.67 -31.20 -36.25
C GLU A 296 15.16 -30.89 -34.85
N PHE A 297 14.19 -29.97 -34.75
CA PHE A 297 13.54 -29.64 -33.46
C PHE A 297 12.84 -30.88 -32.89
N ALA A 298 12.04 -31.59 -33.69
CA ALA A 298 11.29 -32.76 -33.27
C ALA A 298 12.18 -33.89 -32.75
N GLN A 299 13.34 -34.12 -33.40
CA GLN A 299 14.32 -35.14 -32.96
C GLN A 299 14.95 -34.80 -31.60
N LYS A 300 15.17 -33.51 -31.32
CA LYS A 300 15.83 -33.03 -30.08
C LYS A 300 14.87 -32.68 -28.95
N MET A 301 13.59 -32.63 -29.25
CA MET A 301 12.52 -32.36 -28.29
C MET A 301 12.22 -33.56 -27.36
N ASN A 302 12.62 -34.78 -27.72
CA ASN A 302 12.37 -36.02 -26.99
C ASN A 302 13.34 -36.26 -25.85
#